data_3ba40592da161f6618e17e22c5cad945
#
_entry.id   3ba40592da161f6618e17e22c5cad945
#
_cell.length_a   1.000
_cell.length_b   1.000
_cell.length_c   1.000
_cell.angle_alpha   90.00
_cell.angle_beta   90.00
_cell.angle_gamma   90.00
#
_symmetry.space_group_name_H-M   'P 1'
#
loop_
_entity.id
_entity.type
_entity.pdbx_description
1 polymer ?
#
loop_
_entity_poly.entity_id
_entity_poly.type
_entity_poly.pdbx_seq_one_letter_code
_entity_poly.pdbx_strand_id
1 'polypeptide(L)'
;LDKISVLIPVHGESSLLERLLTDLLEDPHPSKEVLVVIDEPTETSLHLVEKFRDRIVFILNGERVGKANALNEAFKRATGNILLFLDSDVQLQGVGAGFLGILEGEMEEVDILDIKKSKVRCSFLDKLVNYEYLGSSLVSYFFSKRVGKTLGLNGAAFAIRREAFERLGGFRRTIVDDFDLMTRSFLEGLSFRYTARVSVSIKPQSGWKDWYRQRRRWGVATGVWLKDYHTSLARVLVRKPQVMLPALLLLMPSLLFIFLSCLIPDAIYYEVLVLALLVLARYFSLALPLMLLVGISVTKNAIVFVLTYIVFSGIYGFAARKLGYPFDPVEFLCYCLIYAPLSLLMHIIGIFRVMVHKDMIDLDWKT
;
A
#
# COMPACT_ATOMS: atom_id res chain seq x y z
N LEU A 1 -12.51 -9.44 26.64
CA LEU A 1 -12.25 -8.16 25.99
C LEU A 1 -10.77 -7.84 26.10
N ASP A 2 -10.10 -7.83 24.96
CA ASP A 2 -8.68 -7.46 24.88
C ASP A 2 -8.53 -5.94 25.03
N LYS A 3 -7.52 -5.50 25.77
CA LYS A 3 -7.17 -4.07 25.80
C LYS A 3 -6.46 -3.67 24.52
N ILE A 4 -6.93 -2.59 23.87
CA ILE A 4 -6.36 -2.06 22.64
C ILE A 4 -5.53 -0.82 22.95
N SER A 5 -4.24 -0.83 22.60
CA SER A 5 -3.38 0.35 22.60
C SER A 5 -3.29 0.90 21.18
N VAL A 6 -3.76 2.14 21.00
CA VAL A 6 -3.66 2.87 19.73
C VAL A 6 -2.40 3.73 19.76
N LEU A 7 -1.48 3.52 18.82
CA LEU A 7 -0.18 4.19 18.75
C LEU A 7 -0.13 5.07 17.50
N ILE A 8 0.09 6.37 17.69
CA ILE A 8 0.02 7.38 16.63
C ILE A 8 1.33 8.20 16.62
N PRO A 9 2.18 8.04 15.59
CA PRO A 9 3.35 8.90 15.42
C PRO A 9 2.96 10.19 14.70
N VAL A 10 3.48 11.30 15.14
CA VAL A 10 3.25 12.64 14.56
C VAL A 10 4.60 13.32 14.38
N HIS A 11 4.81 13.95 13.23
CA HIS A 11 5.94 14.85 13.03
C HIS A 11 5.43 16.29 12.88
N GLY A 12 5.83 17.16 13.81
CA GLY A 12 5.34 18.53 13.89
C GLY A 12 3.84 18.56 14.22
N GLU A 13 3.01 18.59 13.20
CA GLU A 13 1.55 18.65 13.31
C GLU A 13 0.84 17.83 12.20
N SER A 14 -0.43 17.50 12.44
CA SER A 14 -1.32 16.94 11.43
C SER A 14 -2.70 17.56 11.52
N SER A 15 -3.22 18.04 10.40
CA SER A 15 -4.54 18.65 10.31
C SER A 15 -5.71 17.70 10.61
N LEU A 16 -5.47 16.39 10.60
CA LEU A 16 -6.48 15.36 10.88
C LEU A 16 -6.37 14.78 12.29
N LEU A 17 -5.30 15.12 13.04
CA LEU A 17 -5.02 14.53 14.34
C LEU A 17 -6.15 14.78 15.34
N GLU A 18 -6.64 16.02 15.45
CA GLU A 18 -7.70 16.37 16.39
C GLU A 18 -8.96 15.51 16.18
N ARG A 19 -9.38 15.38 14.92
CA ARG A 19 -10.54 14.55 14.56
C ARG A 19 -10.29 13.09 14.87
N LEU A 20 -9.12 12.56 14.51
CA LEU A 20 -8.74 11.18 14.78
C LEU A 20 -8.79 10.87 16.29
N LEU A 21 -8.25 11.77 17.12
CA LEU A 21 -8.27 11.62 18.58
C LEU A 21 -9.71 11.65 19.13
N THR A 22 -10.54 12.55 18.61
CA THR A 22 -11.96 12.64 19.00
C THR A 22 -12.70 11.37 18.63
N ASP A 23 -12.56 10.90 17.39
CA ASP A 23 -13.19 9.66 16.89
C ASP A 23 -12.78 8.44 17.74
N LEU A 24 -11.51 8.34 18.13
CA LEU A 24 -11.00 7.26 19.00
C LEU A 24 -11.54 7.32 20.42
N LEU A 25 -11.67 8.53 20.98
CA LEU A 25 -12.20 8.71 22.34
C LEU A 25 -13.71 8.45 22.41
N GLU A 26 -14.45 8.76 21.34
CA GLU A 26 -15.89 8.51 21.21
C GLU A 26 -16.24 7.06 20.83
N ASP A 27 -15.27 6.26 20.36
CA ASP A 27 -15.50 4.84 20.09
C ASP A 27 -16.00 4.14 21.36
N PRO A 28 -17.09 3.33 21.31
CA PRO A 28 -17.71 2.72 22.48
C PRO A 28 -16.88 1.61 23.15
N HIS A 29 -15.75 1.21 22.58
CA HIS A 29 -14.93 0.14 23.14
C HIS A 29 -14.44 0.49 24.56
N PRO A 30 -14.75 -0.33 25.58
CA PRO A 30 -14.51 0.04 26.99
C PRO A 30 -13.05 -0.07 27.43
N SER A 31 -12.25 -0.92 26.74
CA SER A 31 -10.86 -1.21 27.14
C SER A 31 -9.89 -0.72 26.06
N LYS A 32 -9.64 0.60 26.03
CA LYS A 32 -8.73 1.23 25.09
C LYS A 32 -7.81 2.24 25.77
N GLU A 33 -6.67 2.48 25.18
CA GLU A 33 -5.78 3.60 25.49
C GLU A 33 -5.20 4.16 24.19
N VAL A 34 -4.94 5.46 24.16
CA VAL A 34 -4.37 6.15 23.01
C VAL A 34 -3.04 6.79 23.42
N LEU A 35 -1.99 6.49 22.66
CA LEU A 35 -0.65 7.01 22.86
C LEU A 35 -0.22 7.76 21.59
N VAL A 36 0.15 9.01 21.75
CA VAL A 36 0.59 9.88 20.65
C VAL A 36 2.02 10.30 20.89
N VAL A 37 2.90 10.02 19.95
CA VAL A 37 4.30 10.48 20.01
C VAL A 37 4.48 11.60 19.00
N ILE A 38 4.92 12.76 19.48
CA ILE A 38 5.09 13.94 18.63
C ILE A 38 6.57 14.32 18.59
N ASP A 39 7.17 14.14 17.42
CA ASP A 39 8.51 14.63 17.12
C ASP A 39 8.45 16.11 16.71
N GLU A 40 9.32 16.95 17.27
CA GLU A 40 9.40 18.40 16.98
C GLU A 40 8.03 19.10 17.08
N PRO A 41 7.38 19.10 18.27
CA PRO A 41 6.04 19.63 18.45
C PRO A 41 5.95 21.13 18.08
N THR A 42 4.90 21.51 17.36
CA THR A 42 4.54 22.89 17.02
C THR A 42 3.58 23.47 18.08
N GLU A 43 3.33 24.78 18.03
CA GLU A 43 2.30 25.40 18.89
C GLU A 43 0.93 24.76 18.69
N THR A 44 0.56 24.43 17.44
CA THR A 44 -0.70 23.75 17.10
C THR A 44 -0.79 22.39 17.78
N SER A 45 0.27 21.58 17.71
CA SER A 45 0.28 20.25 18.32
C SER A 45 0.31 20.34 19.87
N LEU A 46 1.00 21.33 20.46
CA LEU A 46 0.99 21.57 21.91
C LEU A 46 -0.40 21.97 22.42
N HIS A 47 -1.15 22.75 21.65
CA HIS A 47 -2.55 23.06 21.99
C HIS A 47 -3.43 21.80 22.03
N LEU A 48 -3.22 20.83 21.10
CA LEU A 48 -3.92 19.55 21.13
C LEU A 48 -3.51 18.70 22.34
N VAL A 49 -2.23 18.72 22.71
CA VAL A 49 -1.75 18.06 23.95
C VAL A 49 -2.50 18.60 25.16
N GLU A 50 -2.60 19.91 25.33
CA GLU A 50 -3.31 20.53 26.43
C GLU A 50 -4.80 20.15 26.44
N LYS A 51 -5.44 20.12 25.26
CA LYS A 51 -6.85 19.76 25.12
C LYS A 51 -7.18 18.32 25.53
N PHE A 52 -6.27 17.36 25.29
CA PHE A 52 -6.53 15.94 25.46
C PHE A 52 -5.69 15.27 26.56
N ARG A 53 -4.85 16.00 27.31
CA ARG A 53 -3.88 15.48 28.29
C ARG A 53 -4.46 14.52 29.33
N ASP A 54 -5.72 14.71 29.73
CA ASP A 54 -6.35 13.91 30.78
C ASP A 54 -6.86 12.55 30.27
N ARG A 55 -6.91 12.36 28.95
CA ARG A 55 -7.50 11.18 28.30
C ARG A 55 -6.55 10.43 27.37
N ILE A 56 -5.44 11.06 26.97
CA ILE A 56 -4.48 10.57 26.00
C ILE A 56 -3.07 10.69 26.57
N VAL A 57 -2.25 9.66 26.37
CA VAL A 57 -0.84 9.68 26.74
C VAL A 57 -0.04 10.32 25.62
N PHE A 58 0.54 11.49 25.89
CA PHE A 58 1.43 12.16 24.95
C PHE A 58 2.90 11.94 25.34
N ILE A 59 3.73 11.70 24.30
CA ILE A 59 5.18 11.60 24.41
C ILE A 59 5.74 12.66 23.46
N LEU A 60 6.46 13.64 24.00
CA LEU A 60 6.98 14.77 23.24
C LEU A 60 8.50 14.62 23.08
N ASN A 61 8.96 14.58 21.84
CA ASN A 61 10.38 14.56 21.51
C ASN A 61 10.80 15.93 20.98
N GLY A 62 11.77 16.58 21.62
CA GLY A 62 12.28 17.88 21.19
C GLY A 62 13.01 17.86 19.84
N GLU A 63 13.36 16.66 19.38
CA GLU A 63 14.01 16.43 18.09
C GLU A 63 13.32 15.30 17.31
N ARG A 64 13.59 15.22 16.03
CA ARG A 64 13.04 14.19 15.16
C ARG A 64 13.72 12.83 15.40
N VAL A 65 13.06 11.92 16.08
CA VAL A 65 13.55 10.55 16.33
C VAL A 65 13.15 9.56 15.23
N GLY A 66 12.15 9.91 14.42
CA GLY A 66 11.61 9.14 13.30
C GLY A 66 10.56 8.11 13.70
N LYS A 67 9.68 7.74 12.74
CA LYS A 67 8.47 6.92 12.95
C LYS A 67 8.73 5.63 13.71
N ALA A 68 9.70 4.84 13.30
CA ALA A 68 10.03 3.55 13.93
C ALA A 68 10.42 3.70 15.41
N ASN A 69 11.27 4.67 15.75
CA ASN A 69 11.67 4.92 17.12
C ASN A 69 10.51 5.48 17.96
N ALA A 70 9.74 6.43 17.40
CA ALA A 70 8.56 6.99 18.05
C ALA A 70 7.54 5.89 18.41
N LEU A 71 7.25 4.99 17.48
CA LEU A 71 6.33 3.86 17.73
C LEU A 71 6.88 2.85 18.73
N ASN A 72 8.19 2.55 18.70
CA ASN A 72 8.82 1.70 19.70
C ASN A 72 8.79 2.34 21.10
N GLU A 73 8.91 3.66 21.19
CA GLU A 73 8.80 4.38 22.47
C GLU A 73 7.36 4.35 23.00
N ALA A 74 6.37 4.60 22.14
CA ALA A 74 4.97 4.45 22.50
C ALA A 74 4.66 3.02 22.98
N PHE A 75 5.20 2.02 22.29
CA PHE A 75 5.04 0.61 22.65
C PHE A 75 5.51 0.29 24.09
N LYS A 76 6.62 0.85 24.54
CA LYS A 76 7.14 0.65 25.91
C LYS A 76 6.17 1.12 27.00
N ARG A 77 5.32 2.11 26.68
CA ARG A 77 4.31 2.65 27.61
C ARG A 77 2.92 2.03 27.40
N ALA A 78 2.70 1.40 26.24
CA ALA A 78 1.45 0.73 25.93
C ALA A 78 1.26 -0.52 26.82
N THR A 79 0.02 -0.83 27.19
CA THR A 79 -0.32 -1.96 28.07
C THR A 79 -1.34 -2.92 27.47
N GLY A 80 -1.90 -2.59 26.30
CA GLY A 80 -2.92 -3.40 25.63
C GLY A 80 -2.36 -4.66 24.97
N ASN A 81 -3.20 -5.69 24.82
CA ASN A 81 -2.86 -6.95 24.16
C ASN A 81 -2.87 -6.83 22.63
N ILE A 82 -3.64 -5.89 22.11
CA ILE A 82 -3.69 -5.53 20.69
C ILE A 82 -3.07 -4.14 20.52
N LEU A 83 -2.09 -4.04 19.62
CA LEU A 83 -1.47 -2.80 19.24
C LEU A 83 -2.04 -2.36 17.90
N LEU A 84 -2.73 -1.23 17.87
CA LEU A 84 -3.25 -0.60 16.66
C LEU A 84 -2.34 0.57 16.27
N PHE A 85 -1.66 0.45 15.15
CA PHE A 85 -0.83 1.50 14.58
C PHE A 85 -1.64 2.31 13.58
N LEU A 86 -1.68 3.62 13.74
CA LEU A 86 -2.37 4.57 12.86
C LEU A 86 -1.45 5.74 12.53
N ASP A 87 -1.35 6.09 11.26
CA ASP A 87 -0.71 7.37 10.88
C ASP A 87 -1.60 8.55 11.31
N SER A 88 -0.99 9.70 11.58
CA SER A 88 -1.70 10.88 12.07
C SER A 88 -2.57 11.58 11.01
N ASP A 89 -2.47 11.18 9.75
CA ASP A 89 -3.19 11.74 8.60
C ASP A 89 -4.33 10.83 8.10
N VAL A 90 -4.79 9.90 8.94
CA VAL A 90 -5.93 9.02 8.64
C VAL A 90 -7.21 9.48 9.33
N GLN A 91 -8.36 9.12 8.75
CA GLN A 91 -9.69 9.25 9.34
C GLN A 91 -10.33 7.88 9.45
N LEU A 92 -10.88 7.56 10.61
CA LEU A 92 -11.65 6.33 10.80
C LEU A 92 -12.96 6.39 10.02
N GLN A 93 -13.37 5.27 9.42
CA GLN A 93 -14.65 5.14 8.76
C GLN A 93 -15.55 4.19 9.55
N GLY A 94 -16.81 4.58 9.77
CA GLY A 94 -17.77 3.76 10.52
C GLY A 94 -17.63 3.87 12.04
N VAL A 95 -17.16 4.99 12.57
CA VAL A 95 -16.94 5.23 14.01
C VAL A 95 -18.17 4.93 14.85
N GLY A 96 -19.37 5.31 14.40
CA GLY A 96 -20.63 5.05 15.11
C GLY A 96 -21.02 3.56 15.25
N ALA A 97 -20.35 2.66 14.53
CA ALA A 97 -20.57 1.20 14.61
C ALA A 97 -19.56 0.48 15.53
N GLY A 98 -18.69 1.20 16.26
CA GLY A 98 -17.65 0.63 17.12
C GLY A 98 -16.47 0.06 16.33
N PHE A 99 -15.63 0.92 15.79
CA PHE A 99 -14.45 0.56 14.99
C PHE A 99 -13.53 -0.41 15.75
N LEU A 100 -13.23 -0.10 17.04
CA LEU A 100 -12.32 -0.90 17.86
C LEU A 100 -12.92 -2.25 18.22
N GLY A 101 -14.23 -2.34 18.47
CA GLY A 101 -14.89 -3.62 18.76
C GLY A 101 -14.93 -4.56 17.56
N ILE A 102 -15.13 -4.02 16.35
CA ILE A 102 -15.03 -4.82 15.10
C ILE A 102 -13.58 -5.28 14.89
N LEU A 103 -12.60 -4.40 15.12
CA LEU A 103 -11.19 -4.72 15.01
C LEU A 103 -10.78 -5.84 15.97
N GLU A 104 -11.23 -5.78 17.23
CA GLU A 104 -10.99 -6.84 18.23
C GLU A 104 -11.49 -8.19 17.71
N GLY A 105 -12.73 -8.26 17.25
CA GLY A 105 -13.30 -9.51 16.71
C GLY A 105 -12.55 -10.03 15.48
N GLU A 106 -12.01 -9.15 14.61
CA GLU A 106 -11.19 -9.57 13.48
C GLU A 106 -9.79 -10.07 13.90
N MET A 107 -9.33 -9.69 15.09
CA MET A 107 -8.03 -10.13 15.67
C MET A 107 -8.10 -11.45 16.44
N GLU A 108 -9.29 -12.06 16.67
CA GLU A 108 -9.43 -13.23 17.56
C GLU A 108 -8.50 -14.40 17.23
N GLU A 109 -8.24 -14.69 15.97
CA GLU A 109 -7.47 -15.87 15.55
C GLU A 109 -6.20 -15.53 14.77
N VAL A 110 -5.78 -14.27 14.78
CA VAL A 110 -4.65 -13.82 13.96
C VAL A 110 -3.70 -12.93 14.73
N ASP A 111 -2.43 -12.98 14.33
CA ASP A 111 -1.38 -12.17 14.92
C ASP A 111 -1.37 -10.75 14.34
N ILE A 112 -1.72 -10.62 13.04
CA ILE A 112 -1.63 -9.36 12.29
C ILE A 112 -2.90 -9.15 11.48
N LEU A 113 -3.44 -7.93 11.56
CA LEU A 113 -4.61 -7.48 10.82
C LEU A 113 -4.28 -6.26 9.97
N ASP A 114 -4.41 -6.39 8.66
CA ASP A 114 -4.36 -5.27 7.72
C ASP A 114 -5.75 -4.67 7.54
N ILE A 115 -5.88 -3.38 7.78
CA ILE A 115 -7.13 -2.64 7.71
C ILE A 115 -7.26 -2.01 6.32
N LYS A 116 -8.44 -2.07 5.71
CA LYS A 116 -8.72 -1.42 4.44
C LYS A 116 -8.38 0.07 4.49
N LYS A 117 -7.64 0.53 3.48
CA LYS A 117 -7.24 1.92 3.31
C LYS A 117 -7.76 2.49 2.01
N SER A 118 -8.27 3.71 2.01
CA SER A 118 -8.69 4.41 0.81
C SER A 118 -8.19 5.85 0.86
N LYS A 119 -8.05 6.48 -0.31
CA LYS A 119 -7.72 7.90 -0.40
C LYS A 119 -9.00 8.71 -0.53
N VAL A 120 -9.09 9.85 0.15
CA VAL A 120 -10.19 10.80 -0.10
C VAL A 120 -10.06 11.30 -1.54
N ARG A 121 -11.15 11.20 -2.33
CA ARG A 121 -11.13 11.48 -3.77
C ARG A 121 -11.42 12.96 -4.06
N CYS A 122 -10.46 13.84 -3.79
CA CYS A 122 -10.60 15.28 -4.00
C CYS A 122 -10.13 15.73 -5.39
N SER A 123 -9.17 15.03 -5.97
CA SER A 123 -8.55 15.36 -7.26
C SER A 123 -8.50 14.15 -8.19
N PHE A 124 -8.18 14.40 -9.47
CA PHE A 124 -7.95 13.30 -10.42
C PHE A 124 -6.78 12.42 -9.99
N LEU A 125 -5.71 13.00 -9.44
CA LEU A 125 -4.59 12.24 -8.90
C LEU A 125 -5.03 11.31 -7.76
N ASP A 126 -5.87 11.77 -6.83
CA ASP A 126 -6.38 10.94 -5.74
C ASP A 126 -7.21 9.76 -6.25
N LYS A 127 -7.95 9.95 -7.35
CA LYS A 127 -8.68 8.87 -8.01
C LYS A 127 -7.73 7.80 -8.54
N LEU A 128 -6.61 8.20 -9.17
CA LEU A 128 -5.59 7.27 -9.66
C LEU A 128 -4.87 6.56 -8.50
N VAL A 129 -4.53 7.28 -7.43
CA VAL A 129 -3.94 6.70 -6.21
C VAL A 129 -4.87 5.67 -5.57
N ASN A 130 -6.20 5.85 -5.62
CA ASN A 130 -7.14 4.86 -5.11
C ASN A 130 -7.06 3.50 -5.82
N TYR A 131 -6.71 3.45 -7.11
CA TYR A 131 -6.48 2.16 -7.80
C TYR A 131 -5.22 1.46 -7.29
N GLU A 132 -4.20 2.18 -6.88
CA GLU A 132 -3.03 1.59 -6.21
C GLU A 132 -3.41 1.00 -4.84
N TYR A 133 -4.22 1.71 -4.04
CA TYR A 133 -4.75 1.19 -2.77
C TYR A 133 -5.66 -0.01 -2.99
N LEU A 134 -6.49 0.00 -4.04
CA LEU A 134 -7.30 -1.16 -4.42
C LEU A 134 -6.42 -2.36 -4.78
N GLY A 135 -5.35 -2.15 -5.56
CA GLY A 135 -4.38 -3.20 -5.90
C GLY A 135 -3.70 -3.77 -4.66
N SER A 136 -3.22 -2.91 -3.76
CA SER A 136 -2.63 -3.32 -2.49
C SER A 136 -3.62 -4.11 -1.62
N SER A 137 -4.86 -3.64 -1.49
CA SER A 137 -5.92 -4.33 -0.75
C SER A 137 -6.29 -5.68 -1.39
N LEU A 138 -6.28 -5.78 -2.71
CA LEU A 138 -6.52 -7.04 -3.42
C LEU A 138 -5.42 -8.05 -3.14
N VAL A 139 -4.16 -7.61 -3.13
CA VAL A 139 -3.01 -8.45 -2.76
C VAL A 139 -3.12 -8.89 -1.30
N SER A 140 -3.38 -7.97 -0.37
CA SER A 140 -3.58 -8.30 1.06
C SER A 140 -4.74 -9.27 1.26
N TYR A 141 -5.86 -9.08 0.57
CA TYR A 141 -7.00 -10.01 0.58
C TYR A 141 -6.60 -11.40 0.06
N PHE A 142 -5.86 -11.46 -1.04
CA PHE A 142 -5.37 -12.72 -1.61
C PHE A 142 -4.43 -13.46 -0.64
N PHE A 143 -3.45 -12.76 -0.07
CA PHE A 143 -2.56 -13.32 0.94
C PHE A 143 -3.31 -13.79 2.19
N SER A 144 -4.27 -13.02 2.67
CA SER A 144 -5.13 -13.40 3.80
C SER A 144 -5.89 -14.71 3.55
N LYS A 145 -6.48 -14.87 2.36
CA LYS A 145 -7.33 -16.04 2.05
C LYS A 145 -6.58 -17.28 1.60
N ARG A 146 -5.40 -17.12 0.98
CA ARG A 146 -4.67 -18.23 0.35
C ARG A 146 -3.41 -18.65 1.09
N VAL A 147 -2.80 -17.74 1.82
CA VAL A 147 -1.50 -17.95 2.48
C VAL A 147 -1.60 -17.87 4.00
N GLY A 148 -2.48 -17.00 4.50
CA GLY A 148 -2.59 -16.68 5.93
C GLY A 148 -1.38 -15.93 6.49
N LYS A 149 -0.51 -15.37 5.63
CA LYS A 149 0.72 -14.62 5.97
C LYS A 149 0.92 -13.51 4.95
N THR A 150 1.68 -12.46 5.28
CA THR A 150 1.98 -11.37 4.35
C THR A 150 3.46 -11.02 4.34
N LEU A 151 3.97 -10.59 3.18
CA LEU A 151 5.35 -10.05 3.02
C LEU A 151 5.41 -8.54 3.18
N GLY A 152 4.27 -7.86 3.10
CA GLY A 152 4.19 -6.42 3.23
C GLY A 152 2.74 -5.97 3.36
N LEU A 153 2.54 -4.82 3.94
CA LEU A 153 1.29 -4.07 3.99
C LEU A 153 1.60 -2.57 3.94
N ASN A 154 0.59 -1.75 3.80
CA ASN A 154 0.75 -0.31 3.96
C ASN A 154 0.62 0.06 5.43
N GLY A 155 1.67 0.65 6.00
CA GLY A 155 1.82 0.97 7.42
C GLY A 155 0.92 2.08 7.97
N ALA A 156 -0.01 2.64 7.15
CA ALA A 156 -0.87 3.73 7.61
C ALA A 156 -1.95 3.31 8.62
N ALA A 157 -2.38 2.03 8.59
CA ALA A 157 -3.33 1.47 9.56
C ALA A 157 -3.23 -0.06 9.59
N PHE A 158 -2.80 -0.64 10.69
CA PHE A 158 -2.80 -2.09 10.91
C PHE A 158 -2.76 -2.40 12.41
N ALA A 159 -3.17 -3.60 12.77
CA ALA A 159 -3.07 -4.09 14.15
C ALA A 159 -2.21 -5.35 14.24
N ILE A 160 -1.57 -5.53 15.39
CA ILE A 160 -0.74 -6.69 15.70
C ILE A 160 -0.91 -7.07 17.17
N ARG A 161 -0.89 -8.37 17.49
CA ARG A 161 -0.84 -8.81 18.87
C ARG A 161 0.47 -8.40 19.54
N ARG A 162 0.39 -7.98 20.81
CA ARG A 162 1.58 -7.57 21.58
C ARG A 162 2.66 -8.64 21.56
N GLU A 163 2.32 -9.88 21.87
CA GLU A 163 3.27 -11.00 21.89
C GLU A 163 3.98 -11.21 20.55
N ALA A 164 3.25 -11.05 19.44
CA ALA A 164 3.82 -11.13 18.09
C ALA A 164 4.79 -9.97 17.84
N PHE A 165 4.45 -8.74 18.25
CA PHE A 165 5.30 -7.58 18.09
C PHE A 165 6.58 -7.67 18.95
N GLU A 166 6.46 -8.16 20.18
CA GLU A 166 7.60 -8.44 21.09
C GLU A 166 8.53 -9.51 20.51
N ARG A 167 7.97 -10.61 20.00
CA ARG A 167 8.74 -11.69 19.35
C ARG A 167 9.51 -11.21 18.14
N LEU A 168 8.97 -10.24 17.39
CA LEU A 168 9.66 -9.61 16.28
C LEU A 168 10.71 -8.59 16.72
N GLY A 169 10.74 -8.18 18.00
CA GLY A 169 11.65 -7.15 18.52
C GLY A 169 11.29 -5.74 18.10
N GLY A 170 10.02 -5.48 17.76
CA GLY A 170 9.52 -4.16 17.37
C GLY A 170 9.93 -3.72 15.96
N PHE A 171 9.81 -2.42 15.70
CA PHE A 171 10.28 -1.81 14.45
C PHE A 171 11.80 -1.69 14.45
N ARG A 172 12.42 -1.98 13.32
CA ARG A 172 13.85 -1.70 13.09
C ARG A 172 14.02 -0.28 12.56
N ARG A 173 15.19 0.30 12.79
CA ARG A 173 15.58 1.60 12.23
C ARG A 173 15.91 1.45 10.74
N THR A 174 14.89 1.56 9.92
CA THR A 174 14.97 1.46 8.45
C THR A 174 13.95 2.39 7.80
N ILE A 175 14.18 2.78 6.55
CA ILE A 175 13.21 3.55 5.76
C ILE A 175 12.02 2.71 5.27
N VAL A 176 12.01 1.40 5.57
CA VAL A 176 11.05 0.39 5.10
C VAL A 176 10.42 -0.31 6.31
N ASP A 177 10.11 0.45 7.34
CA ASP A 177 9.70 -0.05 8.66
C ASP A 177 8.53 -1.05 8.60
N ASP A 178 7.51 -0.78 7.80
CA ASP A 178 6.33 -1.63 7.63
C ASP A 178 6.63 -2.91 6.82
N PHE A 179 7.33 -2.80 5.70
CA PHE A 179 7.74 -3.97 4.90
C PHE A 179 8.77 -4.85 5.63
N ASP A 180 9.71 -4.27 6.37
CA ASP A 180 10.67 -5.00 7.20
C ASP A 180 9.94 -5.81 8.27
N LEU A 181 9.04 -5.17 9.03
CA LEU A 181 8.25 -5.82 10.07
C LEU A 181 7.43 -6.99 9.49
N MET A 182 6.76 -6.77 8.37
CA MET A 182 5.91 -7.80 7.74
C MET A 182 6.74 -8.94 7.13
N THR A 183 7.89 -8.65 6.54
CA THR A 183 8.77 -9.70 6.02
C THR A 183 9.30 -10.57 7.14
N ARG A 184 9.70 -9.99 8.28
CA ARG A 184 10.08 -10.75 9.48
C ARG A 184 8.92 -11.58 10.00
N SER A 185 7.72 -11.03 10.05
CA SER A 185 6.51 -11.76 10.46
C SER A 185 6.21 -12.96 9.56
N PHE A 186 6.40 -12.80 8.25
CA PHE A 186 6.25 -13.90 7.28
C PHE A 186 7.26 -15.03 7.54
N LEU A 187 8.52 -14.68 7.80
CA LEU A 187 9.60 -15.63 8.06
C LEU A 187 9.40 -16.36 9.40
N GLU A 188 8.91 -15.66 10.42
CA GLU A 188 8.53 -16.22 11.73
C GLU A 188 7.23 -17.03 11.69
N GLY A 189 6.49 -16.97 10.61
CA GLY A 189 5.29 -17.76 10.43
C GLY A 189 4.04 -17.21 11.06
N LEU A 190 4.00 -15.92 11.44
CA LEU A 190 2.86 -15.25 12.03
C LEU A 190 1.63 -15.28 11.12
N SER A 191 0.46 -15.41 11.72
CA SER A 191 -0.82 -15.43 11.02
C SER A 191 -1.27 -14.01 10.64
N PHE A 192 -1.90 -13.90 9.46
CA PHE A 192 -2.30 -12.62 8.86
C PHE A 192 -3.73 -12.67 8.33
N ARG A 193 -4.47 -11.60 8.56
CA ARG A 193 -5.80 -11.35 8.00
C ARG A 193 -5.88 -9.93 7.41
N TYR A 194 -6.65 -9.78 6.34
CA TYR A 194 -7.08 -8.49 5.81
C TYR A 194 -8.57 -8.31 6.07
N THR A 195 -8.96 -7.13 6.55
CA THR A 195 -10.37 -6.78 6.75
C THR A 195 -10.79 -5.52 5.98
N ALA A 196 -12.01 -5.55 5.43
CA ALA A 196 -12.72 -4.39 4.91
C ALA A 196 -13.95 -4.02 5.76
N ARG A 197 -14.16 -4.69 6.91
CA ARG A 197 -15.27 -4.40 7.84
C ARG A 197 -15.07 -3.09 8.57
N VAL A 198 -13.81 -2.75 8.84
CA VAL A 198 -13.37 -1.42 9.24
C VAL A 198 -12.44 -0.85 8.18
N SER A 199 -12.41 0.45 8.05
CA SER A 199 -11.55 1.10 7.06
C SER A 199 -11.09 2.48 7.52
N VAL A 200 -9.99 2.94 6.94
CA VAL A 200 -9.50 4.30 7.12
C VAL A 200 -9.39 5.03 5.79
N SER A 201 -9.68 6.33 5.79
CA SER A 201 -9.35 7.19 4.66
C SER A 201 -8.12 8.04 4.98
N ILE A 202 -7.23 8.12 4.01
CA ILE A 202 -5.97 8.84 4.10
C ILE A 202 -6.14 10.20 3.43
N LYS A 203 -5.50 11.22 3.99
CA LYS A 203 -5.49 12.59 3.46
C LYS A 203 -5.17 12.61 1.96
N PRO A 204 -5.88 13.45 1.15
CA PRO A 204 -5.58 13.60 -0.27
C PRO A 204 -4.16 14.10 -0.51
N GLN A 205 -3.62 13.82 -1.70
CA GLN A 205 -2.33 14.33 -2.13
C GLN A 205 -2.43 15.84 -2.41
N SER A 206 -1.42 16.59 -2.00
CA SER A 206 -1.36 18.04 -2.29
C SER A 206 -1.07 18.35 -3.77
N GLY A 207 -0.66 17.34 -4.57
CA GLY A 207 -0.41 17.46 -5.99
C GLY A 207 0.68 16.50 -6.49
N TRP A 208 1.00 16.60 -7.79
CA TRP A 208 1.99 15.75 -8.46
C TRP A 208 3.41 15.88 -7.88
N LYS A 209 3.79 17.04 -7.34
CA LYS A 209 5.10 17.26 -6.74
C LYS A 209 5.28 16.43 -5.46
N ASP A 210 4.25 16.39 -4.62
CA ASP A 210 4.27 15.62 -3.36
C ASP A 210 4.15 14.13 -3.65
N TRP A 211 3.34 13.75 -4.63
CA TRP A 211 3.27 12.39 -5.14
C TRP A 211 4.66 11.92 -5.62
N TYR A 212 5.35 12.71 -6.42
CA TYR A 212 6.70 12.39 -6.92
C TYR A 212 7.70 12.18 -5.77
N ARG A 213 7.72 13.08 -4.77
CA ARG A 213 8.57 12.94 -3.59
C ARG A 213 8.30 11.65 -2.84
N GLN A 214 7.03 11.33 -2.61
CA GLN A 214 6.62 10.10 -1.93
C GLN A 214 7.03 8.85 -2.74
N ARG A 215 6.79 8.82 -4.06
CA ARG A 215 7.16 7.68 -4.91
C ARG A 215 8.67 7.49 -5.02
N ARG A 216 9.43 8.57 -5.08
CA ARG A 216 10.89 8.50 -5.03
C ARG A 216 11.38 7.85 -3.75
N ARG A 217 10.80 8.21 -2.60
CA ARG A 217 11.11 7.59 -1.31
C ARG A 217 10.75 6.09 -1.31
N TRP A 218 9.54 5.75 -1.78
CA TRP A 218 9.11 4.36 -1.86
C TRP A 218 9.96 3.51 -2.81
N GLY A 219 10.43 4.07 -3.91
CA GLY A 219 11.34 3.38 -4.82
C GLY A 219 12.66 3.02 -4.16
N VAL A 220 13.26 3.97 -3.41
CA VAL A 220 14.49 3.72 -2.62
C VAL A 220 14.21 2.69 -1.53
N ALA A 221 13.09 2.82 -0.81
CA ALA A 221 12.66 1.87 0.21
C ALA A 221 12.55 0.45 -0.36
N THR A 222 11.92 0.28 -1.54
CA THR A 222 11.86 -1.00 -2.24
C THR A 222 13.25 -1.56 -2.57
N GLY A 223 14.18 -0.69 -2.99
CA GLY A 223 15.58 -1.09 -3.25
C GLY A 223 16.29 -1.61 -2.01
N VAL A 224 16.15 -0.93 -0.87
CA VAL A 224 16.72 -1.35 0.43
C VAL A 224 16.10 -2.68 0.85
N TRP A 225 14.78 -2.82 0.79
CA TRP A 225 14.08 -4.05 1.12
C TRP A 225 14.53 -5.23 0.26
N LEU A 226 14.64 -5.05 -1.06
CA LEU A 226 15.16 -6.09 -1.96
C LEU A 226 16.60 -6.46 -1.63
N LYS A 227 17.46 -5.48 -1.32
CA LYS A 227 18.85 -5.72 -0.94
C LYS A 227 18.93 -6.56 0.34
N ASP A 228 18.14 -6.25 1.35
CA ASP A 228 18.18 -6.92 2.65
C ASP A 228 17.57 -8.33 2.62
N TYR A 229 16.54 -8.53 1.80
CA TYR A 229 15.75 -9.75 1.80
C TYR A 229 15.81 -10.58 0.51
N HIS A 230 16.66 -10.23 -0.48
CA HIS A 230 16.71 -10.90 -1.80
C HIS A 230 16.79 -12.43 -1.72
N THR A 231 17.62 -12.99 -0.85
CA THR A 231 17.77 -14.44 -0.70
C THR A 231 16.51 -15.11 -0.13
N SER A 232 15.86 -14.46 0.84
CA SER A 232 14.63 -14.95 1.43
C SER A 232 13.47 -14.86 0.45
N LEU A 233 13.37 -13.74 -0.28
CA LEU A 233 12.35 -13.52 -1.31
C LEU A 233 12.51 -14.50 -2.48
N ALA A 234 13.74 -14.73 -2.95
CA ALA A 234 14.03 -15.72 -3.98
C ALA A 234 13.60 -17.13 -3.54
N ARG A 235 13.88 -17.50 -2.30
CA ARG A 235 13.45 -18.79 -1.73
C ARG A 235 11.92 -18.93 -1.68
N VAL A 236 11.22 -17.85 -1.28
CA VAL A 236 9.74 -17.83 -1.27
C VAL A 236 9.19 -17.92 -2.68
N LEU A 237 9.76 -17.18 -3.65
CA LEU A 237 9.36 -17.21 -5.05
C LEU A 237 9.50 -18.63 -5.66
N VAL A 238 10.62 -19.30 -5.40
CA VAL A 238 10.86 -20.67 -5.89
C VAL A 238 9.92 -21.67 -5.21
N ARG A 239 9.68 -21.54 -3.91
CA ARG A 239 8.84 -22.50 -3.16
C ARG A 239 7.33 -22.30 -3.35
N LYS A 240 6.89 -21.07 -3.62
CA LYS A 240 5.47 -20.70 -3.73
C LYS A 240 5.21 -19.74 -4.91
N PRO A 241 5.63 -20.09 -6.14
CA PRO A 241 5.49 -19.21 -7.32
C PRO A 241 4.02 -18.87 -7.61
N GLN A 242 3.10 -19.82 -7.37
CA GLN A 242 1.65 -19.63 -7.55
C GLN A 242 1.04 -18.56 -6.65
N VAL A 243 1.73 -18.12 -5.63
CA VAL A 243 1.31 -17.05 -4.72
C VAL A 243 2.04 -15.75 -5.06
N MET A 244 3.36 -15.82 -5.25
CA MET A 244 4.20 -14.64 -5.45
C MET A 244 3.97 -13.98 -6.81
N LEU A 245 3.86 -14.77 -7.89
CA LEU A 245 3.67 -14.22 -9.24
C LEU A 245 2.34 -13.46 -9.39
N PRO A 246 1.17 -14.02 -9.01
CA PRO A 246 -0.08 -13.27 -9.07
C PRO A 246 -0.06 -12.02 -8.20
N ALA A 247 0.54 -12.08 -6.99
CA ALA A 247 0.63 -10.92 -6.11
C ALA A 247 1.47 -9.79 -6.74
N LEU A 248 2.62 -10.12 -7.35
CA LEU A 248 3.48 -9.17 -8.04
C LEU A 248 2.75 -8.51 -9.23
N LEU A 249 2.05 -9.31 -10.04
CA LEU A 249 1.30 -8.83 -11.19
C LEU A 249 0.11 -7.95 -10.80
N LEU A 250 -0.59 -8.30 -9.72
CA LEU A 250 -1.70 -7.48 -9.19
C LEU A 250 -1.21 -6.16 -8.61
N LEU A 251 -0.04 -6.16 -7.96
CA LEU A 251 0.55 -4.95 -7.40
C LEU A 251 1.07 -4.01 -8.50
N MET A 252 1.60 -4.57 -9.58
CA MET A 252 2.20 -3.83 -10.70
C MET A 252 1.67 -4.33 -12.05
N PRO A 253 0.46 -3.91 -12.48
CA PRO A 253 -0.15 -4.36 -13.74
C PRO A 253 0.74 -4.15 -14.97
N SER A 254 1.58 -3.11 -14.96
CA SER A 254 2.53 -2.82 -16.04
C SER A 254 3.54 -3.96 -16.28
N LEU A 255 3.85 -4.77 -15.26
CA LEU A 255 4.74 -5.93 -15.41
C LEU A 255 4.09 -7.03 -16.26
N LEU A 256 2.78 -7.23 -16.16
CA LEU A 256 2.09 -8.20 -17.02
C LEU A 256 2.14 -7.77 -18.48
N PHE A 257 1.93 -6.47 -18.75
CA PHE A 257 2.06 -5.94 -20.11
C PHE A 257 3.45 -6.22 -20.69
N ILE A 258 4.52 -5.91 -19.95
CA ILE A 258 5.89 -6.17 -20.37
C ILE A 258 6.12 -7.68 -20.58
N PHE A 259 5.69 -8.51 -19.63
CA PHE A 259 5.86 -9.95 -19.69
C PHE A 259 5.16 -10.55 -20.93
N LEU A 260 3.90 -10.19 -21.17
CA LEU A 260 3.15 -10.67 -22.34
C LEU A 260 3.76 -10.15 -23.66
N SER A 261 4.21 -8.90 -23.70
CA SER A 261 4.89 -8.33 -24.86
C SER A 261 6.19 -9.06 -25.22
N CYS A 262 6.90 -9.59 -24.22
CA CYS A 262 8.12 -10.36 -24.44
C CYS A 262 7.85 -11.85 -24.75
N LEU A 263 6.77 -12.40 -24.18
CA LEU A 263 6.50 -13.83 -24.26
C LEU A 263 5.85 -14.25 -25.59
N ILE A 264 4.99 -13.39 -26.16
CA ILE A 264 4.23 -13.75 -27.37
C ILE A 264 5.06 -13.43 -28.61
N PRO A 265 5.39 -14.43 -29.46
CA PRO A 265 6.18 -14.24 -30.67
C PRO A 265 5.50 -13.27 -31.65
N ASP A 266 6.29 -12.46 -32.34
CA ASP A 266 5.80 -11.50 -33.33
C ASP A 266 5.02 -12.19 -34.46
N ALA A 267 5.37 -13.43 -34.80
CA ALA A 267 4.69 -14.24 -35.83
C ALA A 267 3.18 -14.39 -35.59
N ILE A 268 2.77 -14.65 -34.33
CA ILE A 268 1.34 -14.82 -33.99
C ILE A 268 0.57 -13.52 -34.24
N TYR A 269 1.16 -12.37 -33.87
CA TYR A 269 0.53 -11.07 -34.13
C TYR A 269 0.45 -10.76 -35.61
N TYR A 270 1.45 -11.23 -36.39
CA TYR A 270 1.46 -11.07 -37.84
C TYR A 270 0.25 -11.77 -38.47
N GLU A 271 0.00 -13.03 -38.10
CA GLU A 271 -1.12 -13.82 -38.61
C GLU A 271 -2.49 -13.19 -38.22
N VAL A 272 -2.65 -12.77 -36.96
CA VAL A 272 -3.88 -12.11 -36.50
C VAL A 272 -4.07 -10.76 -37.21
N LEU A 273 -3.00 -10.03 -37.42
CA LEU A 273 -3.02 -8.75 -38.14
C LEU A 273 -3.42 -8.93 -39.60
N VAL A 274 -2.84 -9.90 -40.29
CA VAL A 274 -3.18 -10.21 -41.69
C VAL A 274 -4.64 -10.61 -41.83
N LEU A 275 -5.17 -11.45 -40.91
CA LEU A 275 -6.59 -11.81 -40.88
C LEU A 275 -7.49 -10.58 -40.65
N ALA A 276 -7.17 -9.74 -39.71
CA ALA A 276 -7.90 -8.48 -39.47
C ALA A 276 -7.88 -7.55 -40.67
N LEU A 277 -6.73 -7.45 -41.36
CA LEU A 277 -6.55 -6.68 -42.59
C LEU A 277 -7.41 -7.18 -43.73
N LEU A 278 -7.49 -8.49 -43.92
CA LEU A 278 -8.33 -9.09 -44.95
C LEU A 278 -9.82 -8.78 -44.73
N VAL A 279 -10.26 -8.79 -43.48
CA VAL A 279 -11.64 -8.42 -43.10
C VAL A 279 -11.90 -6.93 -43.32
N LEU A 280 -10.97 -6.07 -42.89
CA LEU A 280 -11.10 -4.61 -42.99
C LEU A 280 -10.93 -4.09 -44.44
N ALA A 281 -10.09 -4.72 -45.25
CA ALA A 281 -9.89 -4.36 -46.65
C ALA A 281 -11.19 -4.50 -47.48
N ARG A 282 -12.12 -5.31 -47.03
CA ARG A 282 -13.47 -5.42 -47.64
C ARG A 282 -14.30 -4.13 -47.45
N TYR A 283 -14.06 -3.36 -46.40
CA TYR A 283 -14.84 -2.20 -46.01
C TYR A 283 -14.10 -0.87 -46.19
N PHE A 284 -12.76 -0.88 -46.16
CA PHE A 284 -11.94 0.34 -46.16
C PHE A 284 -10.72 0.19 -47.04
N SER A 285 -10.71 0.85 -48.21
CA SER A 285 -9.58 0.83 -49.16
C SER A 285 -8.25 1.42 -48.63
N LEU A 286 -8.34 2.26 -47.54
CA LEU A 286 -7.17 2.87 -46.88
C LEU A 286 -6.62 2.05 -45.70
N ALA A 287 -7.28 0.96 -45.30
CA ALA A 287 -6.85 0.17 -44.13
C ALA A 287 -5.48 -0.47 -44.34
N LEU A 288 -5.22 -1.00 -45.53
CA LEU A 288 -3.96 -1.66 -45.86
C LEU A 288 -2.74 -0.71 -45.84
N PRO A 289 -2.75 0.47 -46.50
CA PRO A 289 -1.65 1.42 -46.41
C PRO A 289 -1.38 1.95 -45.01
N LEU A 290 -2.44 2.26 -44.23
CA LEU A 290 -2.31 2.75 -42.86
C LEU A 290 -1.67 1.72 -41.92
N MET A 291 -1.98 0.45 -42.07
CA MET A 291 -1.43 -0.61 -41.22
C MET A 291 0.02 -0.98 -41.58
N LEU A 292 0.39 -0.88 -42.85
CA LEU A 292 1.79 -1.02 -43.26
C LEU A 292 2.65 0.13 -42.70
N LEU A 293 2.08 1.33 -42.53
CA LEU A 293 2.73 2.50 -41.95
C LEU A 293 2.92 2.36 -40.41
N VAL A 294 1.99 1.69 -39.72
CA VAL A 294 1.99 1.54 -38.24
C VAL A 294 2.81 0.34 -37.84
N GLY A 295 3.76 -0.12 -38.39
CA GLY A 295 4.68 -1.21 -38.03
C GLY A 295 4.13 -2.28 -37.05
N ILE A 296 4.44 -3.52 -37.29
CA ILE A 296 3.95 -4.72 -36.56
C ILE A 296 4.11 -4.60 -35.04
N SER A 297 5.23 -4.03 -34.58
CA SER A 297 5.50 -3.87 -33.13
C SER A 297 4.52 -2.95 -32.42
N VAL A 298 4.06 -1.86 -33.06
CA VAL A 298 3.07 -0.94 -32.48
C VAL A 298 1.72 -1.62 -32.38
N THR A 299 1.29 -2.34 -33.42
CA THR A 299 0.02 -3.06 -33.44
C THR A 299 0.01 -4.19 -32.40
N LYS A 300 1.09 -4.96 -32.31
CA LYS A 300 1.29 -5.98 -31.27
C LYS A 300 1.10 -5.40 -29.89
N ASN A 301 1.86 -4.35 -29.57
CA ASN A 301 1.80 -3.73 -28.23
C ASN A 301 0.43 -3.13 -27.94
N ALA A 302 -0.26 -2.58 -28.93
CA ALA A 302 -1.63 -2.09 -28.76
C ALA A 302 -2.62 -3.22 -28.45
N ILE A 303 -2.54 -4.37 -29.15
CA ILE A 303 -3.37 -5.53 -28.88
C ILE A 303 -3.10 -6.07 -27.48
N VAL A 304 -1.82 -6.27 -27.12
CA VAL A 304 -1.44 -6.74 -25.77
C VAL A 304 -1.95 -5.78 -24.70
N PHE A 305 -1.83 -4.47 -24.93
CA PHE A 305 -2.34 -3.47 -24.01
C PHE A 305 -3.86 -3.59 -23.83
N VAL A 306 -4.62 -3.68 -24.92
CA VAL A 306 -6.10 -3.82 -24.87
C VAL A 306 -6.50 -5.08 -24.11
N LEU A 307 -5.89 -6.23 -24.43
CA LEU A 307 -6.18 -7.48 -23.74
C LEU A 307 -5.84 -7.41 -22.24
N THR A 308 -4.67 -6.88 -21.90
CA THR A 308 -4.24 -6.67 -20.54
C THR A 308 -5.21 -5.74 -19.79
N TYR A 309 -5.61 -4.64 -20.42
CA TYR A 309 -6.57 -3.71 -19.86
C TYR A 309 -7.94 -4.37 -19.59
N ILE A 310 -8.48 -5.16 -20.53
CA ILE A 310 -9.75 -5.87 -20.36
C ILE A 310 -9.67 -6.82 -19.17
N VAL A 311 -8.61 -7.63 -19.09
CA VAL A 311 -8.43 -8.60 -18.01
C VAL A 311 -8.31 -7.89 -16.66
N PHE A 312 -7.44 -6.88 -16.55
CA PHE A 312 -7.27 -6.15 -15.29
C PHE A 312 -8.48 -5.31 -14.93
N SER A 313 -9.16 -4.69 -15.90
CA SER A 313 -10.41 -3.97 -15.67
C SER A 313 -11.48 -4.90 -15.08
N GLY A 314 -11.58 -6.14 -15.57
CA GLY A 314 -12.46 -7.17 -15.01
C GLY A 314 -12.06 -7.54 -13.57
N ILE A 315 -10.77 -7.83 -13.32
CA ILE A 315 -10.25 -8.20 -11.99
C ILE A 315 -10.45 -7.06 -11.00
N TYR A 316 -10.03 -5.84 -11.38
CA TYR A 316 -10.13 -4.67 -10.51
C TYR A 316 -11.58 -4.22 -10.28
N GLY A 317 -12.44 -4.30 -11.29
CA GLY A 317 -13.87 -4.01 -11.16
C GLY A 317 -14.58 -5.01 -10.21
N PHE A 318 -14.27 -6.30 -10.32
CA PHE A 318 -14.76 -7.30 -9.37
C PHE A 318 -14.23 -7.07 -7.95
N ALA A 319 -12.92 -6.82 -7.81
CA ALA A 319 -12.30 -6.53 -6.53
C ALA A 319 -12.86 -5.26 -5.89
N ALA A 320 -13.07 -4.21 -6.68
CA ALA A 320 -13.65 -2.95 -6.22
C ALA A 320 -15.04 -3.16 -5.61
N ARG A 321 -15.91 -3.90 -6.30
CA ARG A 321 -17.25 -4.26 -5.77
C ARG A 321 -17.16 -5.05 -4.47
N LYS A 322 -16.26 -6.04 -4.40
CA LYS A 322 -16.10 -6.91 -3.24
C LYS A 322 -15.51 -6.19 -2.03
N LEU A 323 -14.54 -5.30 -2.26
CA LEU A 323 -13.80 -4.58 -1.21
C LEU A 323 -14.39 -3.19 -0.92
N GLY A 324 -15.48 -2.80 -1.60
CA GLY A 324 -16.15 -1.52 -1.39
C GLY A 324 -15.31 -0.32 -1.83
N TYR A 325 -14.64 -0.41 -3.00
CA TYR A 325 -13.97 0.71 -3.65
C TYR A 325 -14.79 1.23 -4.84
N PRO A 326 -14.71 2.53 -5.14
CA PRO A 326 -15.25 3.04 -6.39
C PRO A 326 -14.42 2.55 -7.57
N PHE A 327 -15.07 2.23 -8.69
CA PHE A 327 -14.43 1.81 -9.92
C PHE A 327 -15.09 2.48 -11.13
N ASP A 328 -14.27 3.10 -11.96
CA ASP A 328 -14.65 3.65 -13.25
C ASP A 328 -13.66 3.16 -14.32
N PRO A 329 -14.11 2.52 -15.42
CA PRO A 329 -13.22 1.98 -16.44
C PRO A 329 -12.33 3.03 -17.10
N VAL A 330 -12.85 4.26 -17.33
CA VAL A 330 -12.07 5.33 -17.99
C VAL A 330 -10.98 5.85 -17.05
N GLU A 331 -11.29 6.06 -15.76
CA GLU A 331 -10.29 6.41 -14.76
C GLU A 331 -9.24 5.31 -14.64
N PHE A 332 -9.66 4.04 -14.68
CA PHE A 332 -8.75 2.89 -14.64
C PHE A 332 -7.86 2.81 -15.90
N LEU A 333 -8.36 3.19 -17.07
CA LEU A 333 -7.54 3.31 -18.28
C LEU A 333 -6.43 4.35 -18.09
N CYS A 334 -6.78 5.52 -17.55
CA CYS A 334 -5.78 6.55 -17.22
C CYS A 334 -4.75 6.07 -16.17
N TYR A 335 -5.22 5.28 -15.18
CA TYR A 335 -4.33 4.62 -14.22
C TYR A 335 -3.33 3.71 -14.94
N CYS A 336 -3.78 2.84 -15.83
CA CYS A 336 -2.92 1.91 -16.58
C CYS A 336 -1.94 2.62 -17.53
N LEU A 337 -2.39 3.70 -18.20
CA LEU A 337 -1.58 4.41 -19.20
C LEU A 337 -0.56 5.39 -18.61
N ILE A 338 -0.91 6.04 -17.50
CA ILE A 338 -0.13 7.14 -16.94
C ILE A 338 0.45 6.77 -15.58
N TYR A 339 -0.41 6.45 -14.63
CA TYR A 339 -0.01 6.33 -13.24
C TYR A 339 0.85 5.09 -12.98
N ALA A 340 0.41 3.92 -13.40
CA ALA A 340 1.10 2.66 -13.13
C ALA A 340 2.50 2.61 -13.79
N PRO A 341 2.71 3.05 -15.05
CA PRO A 341 4.03 3.14 -15.64
C PRO A 341 4.96 4.14 -14.93
N LEU A 342 4.44 5.31 -14.54
CA LEU A 342 5.23 6.31 -13.80
C LEU A 342 5.63 5.79 -12.41
N SER A 343 4.71 5.14 -11.69
CA SER A 343 4.98 4.52 -10.39
C SER A 343 6.04 3.42 -10.52
N LEU A 344 5.91 2.53 -11.52
CA LEU A 344 6.90 1.48 -11.80
C LEU A 344 8.28 2.07 -12.11
N LEU A 345 8.35 3.11 -12.94
CA LEU A 345 9.61 3.79 -13.26
C LEU A 345 10.29 4.35 -12.00
N MET A 346 9.53 4.94 -11.07
CA MET A 346 10.09 5.43 -9.80
C MET A 346 10.66 4.30 -8.94
N HIS A 347 10.02 3.13 -8.90
CA HIS A 347 10.54 1.97 -8.20
C HIS A 347 11.82 1.44 -8.86
N ILE A 348 11.86 1.32 -10.18
CA ILE A 348 13.06 0.88 -10.92
C ILE A 348 14.24 1.84 -10.66
N ILE A 349 14.00 3.15 -10.76
CA ILE A 349 15.06 4.16 -10.49
C ILE A 349 15.54 4.05 -9.05
N GLY A 350 14.63 3.88 -8.08
CA GLY A 350 14.99 3.73 -6.68
C GLY A 350 15.81 2.47 -6.40
N ILE A 351 15.40 1.33 -6.95
CA ILE A 351 16.13 0.05 -6.86
C ILE A 351 17.53 0.21 -7.45
N PHE A 352 17.63 0.78 -8.66
CA PHE A 352 18.91 0.98 -9.33
C PHE A 352 19.87 1.87 -8.49
N ARG A 353 19.34 2.95 -7.91
CA ARG A 353 20.12 3.82 -7.03
C ARG A 353 20.75 3.06 -5.84
N VAL A 354 19.94 2.24 -5.15
CA VAL A 354 20.42 1.46 -4.00
C VAL A 354 21.44 0.40 -4.41
N MET A 355 21.29 -0.18 -5.61
CA MET A 355 22.24 -1.19 -6.11
C MET A 355 23.58 -0.59 -6.54
N VAL A 356 23.58 0.62 -7.12
CA VAL A 356 24.80 1.26 -7.65
C VAL A 356 25.51 2.09 -6.59
N HIS A 357 24.78 2.82 -5.74
CA HIS A 357 25.38 3.70 -4.73
C HIS A 357 25.23 3.10 -3.34
N LYS A 358 26.24 2.33 -2.91
CA LYS A 358 26.27 1.68 -1.58
C LYS A 358 26.23 2.69 -0.41
N ASP A 359 26.73 3.90 -0.62
CA ASP A 359 26.95 4.92 0.44
C ASP A 359 25.72 5.84 0.66
N MET A 360 24.68 5.76 -0.19
CA MET A 360 23.47 6.55 -0.04
C MET A 360 22.42 5.92 0.90
N ILE A 361 22.81 4.94 1.71
CA ILE A 361 21.93 4.28 2.70
C ILE A 361 21.71 5.15 3.95
N ASP A 362 22.53 6.18 4.16
CA ASP A 362 22.28 7.29 5.09
C ASP A 362 21.20 8.28 4.59
N LEU A 363 20.41 7.86 3.60
CA LEU A 363 19.20 8.58 3.21
C LEU A 363 18.31 8.70 4.45
N ASP A 364 18.20 9.90 4.83
CA ASP A 364 17.36 10.52 5.81
C ASP A 364 16.15 9.64 6.23
N TRP A 365 16.43 8.60 7.05
CA TRP A 365 15.42 7.74 7.68
C TRP A 365 14.43 8.56 8.51
N LYS A 366 14.74 9.84 8.68
CA LYS A 366 13.91 10.84 9.32
C LYS A 366 12.85 11.42 8.37
N THR A 367 12.89 11.17 7.04
CA THR A 367 11.92 11.78 6.10
C THR A 367 10.61 11.03 6.02
#